data_5f112d26ed5f41adb02202c14a33a332
#
_entry.id   5f112d26ed5f41adb02202c14a33a332
#
_cell.length_a   1.000
_cell.length_b   1.000
_cell.length_c   1.000
_cell.angle_alpha   90.00
_cell.angle_beta   90.00
_cell.angle_gamma   90.00
#
_symmetry.space_group_name_H-M   'P 1'
#
loop_
_entity.id
_entity.type
_entity.pdbx_description
1 polymer ?
#
loop_
_entity_poly.entity_id
_entity_poly.type
_entity_poly.pdbx_seq_one_letter_code
_entity_poly.pdbx_strand_id
1 'polypeptide(L)'
;MKFFPLLALLFLAGCAAPHARRTDVLFWNQPQREAAFRAMESHYASNVVRHGEAHPLPAGAPLAPRFADGTTLDTYMSSHRVAGVMVVQDGRIRLQRYGLGAGPATRWTSFSVAKSFTSTLVGAALRDGAIHSLDDKVTRYIPELAAGAYRDVTVRQLLEMTSGVRWNEDYVDPHSDVAMMYEGARQPGVPLLVTYMSRLPREFPPGERWVYKTGETDLVGILVTRATGKSLAAYLSEKIWMPYGMGADALWLKDDVDGTEAGGSGVSATLADYARLGQFVLDGGIAAGKPVLADGWIADATRRHSDIGAPGRGYGYQWWTYDDGSFEGIGIFGQLLHVDPRRHLVIVQLAAWPVATDDAQAKARAEFVRAVNRAVDGR
;
A
#
# COMPACT_ATOMS: atom_id res chain seq x y z
N MET A 1 -1.06 -65.84 32.39
CA MET A 1 -0.36 -65.10 31.37
C MET A 1 -1.34 -64.07 30.77
N LYS A 2 -1.23 -62.78 31.14
CA LYS A 2 -2.09 -61.71 30.62
C LYS A 2 -1.25 -60.90 29.65
N PHE A 3 -1.61 -60.93 28.36
CA PHE A 3 -0.99 -60.10 27.31
C PHE A 3 -1.58 -58.68 27.38
N PHE A 4 -0.72 -57.66 27.57
CA PHE A 4 -1.05 -56.26 27.34
C PHE A 4 -0.63 -55.89 25.94
N PRO A 5 -1.47 -55.24 25.12
CA PRO A 5 -1.03 -54.68 23.84
C PRO A 5 -0.34 -53.35 24.08
N LEU A 6 0.85 -53.21 23.53
CA LEU A 6 1.63 -51.97 23.47
C LEU A 6 1.03 -51.05 22.39
N LEU A 7 0.41 -49.94 22.79
CA LEU A 7 -0.10 -48.95 21.89
C LEU A 7 1.05 -48.04 21.47
N ALA A 8 1.52 -48.17 20.23
CA ALA A 8 2.53 -47.27 19.65
C ALA A 8 1.84 -45.97 19.24
N LEU A 9 2.10 -44.86 19.96
CA LEU A 9 1.75 -43.50 19.54
C LEU A 9 2.73 -43.08 18.44
N LEU A 10 2.25 -43.03 17.21
CA LEU A 10 2.93 -42.36 16.10
C LEU A 10 2.80 -40.84 16.31
N PHE A 11 3.86 -40.19 16.74
CA PHE A 11 4.02 -38.73 16.65
C PHE A 11 4.20 -38.38 15.17
N LEU A 12 3.15 -37.88 14.53
CA LEU A 12 3.26 -37.16 13.29
C LEU A 12 3.94 -35.79 13.59
N ALA A 13 5.25 -35.75 13.45
CA ALA A 13 5.97 -34.49 13.36
C ALA A 13 5.50 -33.82 12.08
N GLY A 14 4.54 -32.93 12.18
CA GLY A 14 4.18 -32.01 11.10
C GLY A 14 5.40 -31.14 10.83
N CYS A 15 6.11 -31.40 9.71
CA CYS A 15 7.05 -30.43 9.16
C CYS A 15 6.26 -29.18 8.81
N ALA A 16 6.29 -28.17 9.69
CA ALA A 16 5.88 -26.84 9.31
C ALA A 16 6.75 -26.45 8.11
N ALA A 17 6.12 -26.19 6.95
CA ALA A 17 6.84 -25.66 5.82
C ALA A 17 7.53 -24.35 6.28
N PRO A 18 8.79 -24.10 5.90
CA PRO A 18 9.44 -22.85 6.23
C PRO A 18 8.57 -21.70 5.72
N HIS A 19 8.23 -20.76 6.61
CA HIS A 19 7.49 -19.56 6.22
C HIS A 19 8.26 -18.86 5.09
N ALA A 20 7.55 -18.48 4.02
CA ALA A 20 8.15 -17.76 2.91
C ALA A 20 8.77 -16.45 3.44
N ARG A 21 9.97 -16.11 2.97
CA ARG A 21 10.57 -14.81 3.29
C ARG A 21 9.72 -13.71 2.69
N ARG A 22 9.50 -12.63 3.40
CA ARG A 22 8.60 -11.54 2.99
C ARG A 22 8.92 -10.96 1.63
N THR A 23 10.19 -10.99 1.25
CA THR A 23 10.71 -10.47 -0.03
C THR A 23 10.76 -11.50 -1.15
N ASP A 24 10.50 -12.79 -0.87
CA ASP A 24 10.44 -13.84 -1.90
C ASP A 24 9.43 -13.50 -3.01
N VAL A 25 8.39 -12.73 -2.68
CA VAL A 25 7.37 -12.24 -3.61
C VAL A 25 7.97 -11.49 -4.81
N LEU A 26 9.12 -10.83 -4.65
CA LEU A 26 9.82 -10.12 -5.71
C LEU A 26 10.33 -11.09 -6.81
N PHE A 27 10.67 -12.31 -6.40
CA PHE A 27 11.32 -13.32 -7.24
C PHE A 27 10.38 -14.45 -7.70
N TRP A 28 9.09 -14.43 -7.33
CA TRP A 28 8.11 -15.41 -7.79
C TRP A 28 7.98 -15.40 -9.32
N ASN A 29 7.77 -16.58 -9.92
CA ASN A 29 7.44 -16.69 -11.33
C ASN A 29 5.99 -16.26 -11.60
N GLN A 30 5.62 -16.12 -12.87
CA GLN A 30 4.30 -15.62 -13.26
C GLN A 30 3.12 -16.43 -12.70
N PRO A 31 3.09 -17.79 -12.79
CA PRO A 31 2.03 -18.58 -12.17
C PRO A 31 1.92 -18.39 -10.64
N GLN A 32 3.07 -18.29 -9.93
CA GLN A 32 3.09 -18.04 -8.50
C GLN A 32 2.46 -16.68 -8.17
N ARG A 33 2.83 -15.61 -8.90
CA ARG A 33 2.24 -14.28 -8.68
C ARG A 33 0.72 -14.28 -8.86
N GLU A 34 0.23 -14.84 -9.96
CA GLU A 34 -1.20 -14.85 -10.26
C GLU A 34 -2.02 -15.66 -9.24
N ALA A 35 -1.45 -16.72 -8.70
CA ALA A 35 -2.08 -17.51 -7.64
C ALA A 35 -2.00 -16.79 -6.29
N ALA A 36 -0.82 -16.31 -5.90
CA ALA A 36 -0.54 -15.83 -4.54
C ALA A 36 -1.05 -14.40 -4.29
N PHE A 37 -1.05 -13.50 -5.28
CA PHE A 37 -1.49 -12.11 -5.06
C PHE A 37 -2.94 -11.98 -4.59
N ARG A 38 -3.75 -13.01 -4.80
CA ARG A 38 -5.13 -13.11 -4.29
C ARG A 38 -5.26 -13.81 -2.93
N ALA A 39 -4.17 -14.34 -2.39
CA ALA A 39 -4.16 -15.16 -1.17
C ALA A 39 -2.82 -14.99 -0.40
N MET A 40 -2.37 -13.76 -0.23
CA MET A 40 -1.09 -13.45 0.44
C MET A 40 -1.04 -14.01 1.87
N GLU A 41 -2.20 -14.11 2.52
CA GLU A 41 -2.35 -14.69 3.86
C GLU A 41 -2.02 -16.19 3.93
N SER A 42 -1.98 -16.90 2.82
CA SER A 42 -1.51 -18.29 2.79
C SER A 42 0.01 -18.42 2.79
N HIS A 43 0.72 -17.31 2.56
CA HIS A 43 2.18 -17.24 2.51
C HIS A 43 2.78 -16.47 3.69
N TYR A 44 2.05 -15.48 4.22
CA TYR A 44 2.54 -14.55 5.24
C TYR A 44 1.52 -14.34 6.35
N ALA A 45 2.02 -14.17 7.59
CA ALA A 45 1.17 -13.76 8.69
C ALA A 45 0.50 -12.41 8.40
N SER A 46 -0.73 -12.24 8.90
CA SER A 46 -1.49 -11.01 8.70
C SER A 46 -2.40 -10.69 9.89
N ASN A 47 -2.73 -9.41 10.05
CA ASN A 47 -3.81 -8.94 10.90
C ASN A 47 -5.04 -8.62 10.04
N VAL A 48 -6.23 -8.80 10.61
CA VAL A 48 -7.49 -8.49 9.92
C VAL A 48 -7.87 -7.04 10.15
N VAL A 49 -8.11 -6.31 9.05
CA VAL A 49 -8.78 -5.01 9.06
C VAL A 49 -10.28 -5.27 8.98
N ARG A 50 -10.99 -5.12 10.08
CA ARG A 50 -12.42 -5.42 10.16
C ARG A 50 -13.24 -4.35 9.44
N HIS A 51 -14.23 -4.78 8.65
CA HIS A 51 -15.26 -3.89 8.12
C HIS A 51 -16.45 -3.82 9.10
N GLY A 52 -17.27 -2.79 8.93
CA GLY A 52 -18.55 -2.61 9.61
C GLY A 52 -19.73 -2.94 8.71
N GLU A 53 -20.79 -2.16 8.84
CA GLU A 53 -21.89 -2.19 7.87
C GLU A 53 -21.37 -1.66 6.52
N ALA A 54 -21.58 -2.42 5.46
CA ALA A 54 -21.10 -2.06 4.15
C ALA A 54 -21.99 -1.00 3.50
N HIS A 55 -21.38 0.08 3.02
CA HIS A 55 -22.07 1.07 2.18
C HIS A 55 -21.80 0.75 0.71
N PRO A 56 -22.78 0.25 -0.05
CA PRO A 56 -22.58 -0.10 -1.44
C PRO A 56 -22.33 1.12 -2.30
N LEU A 57 -21.35 1.03 -3.22
CA LEU A 57 -21.21 2.01 -4.30
C LEU A 57 -22.35 1.76 -5.32
N PRO A 58 -23.23 2.74 -5.58
CA PRO A 58 -24.33 2.54 -6.53
C PRO A 58 -23.80 2.46 -7.97
N ALA A 59 -24.52 1.73 -8.82
CA ALA A 59 -24.23 1.73 -10.24
C ALA A 59 -24.51 3.08 -10.89
N GLY A 60 -23.65 3.52 -11.78
CA GLY A 60 -23.80 4.68 -12.66
C GLY A 60 -23.99 4.26 -14.11
N ALA A 61 -24.09 5.24 -15.02
CA ALA A 61 -24.13 4.97 -16.44
C ALA A 61 -22.81 4.28 -16.86
N PRO A 62 -22.84 3.18 -17.64
CA PRO A 62 -21.63 2.48 -18.07
C PRO A 62 -20.66 3.38 -18.82
N LEU A 63 -19.35 3.17 -18.57
CA LEU A 63 -18.27 3.87 -19.24
C LEU A 63 -17.39 2.85 -19.98
N ALA A 64 -17.06 3.15 -21.23
CA ALA A 64 -16.12 2.38 -22.03
C ALA A 64 -14.84 3.22 -22.25
N PRO A 65 -13.67 2.81 -21.74
CA PRO A 65 -12.41 3.51 -21.99
C PRO A 65 -12.13 3.61 -23.49
N ARG A 66 -11.63 4.77 -23.95
CA ARG A 66 -11.31 5.05 -25.34
C ARG A 66 -9.80 5.10 -25.53
N PHE A 67 -9.20 3.97 -25.87
CA PHE A 67 -7.77 3.91 -26.15
C PHE A 67 -7.45 4.60 -27.47
N ALA A 68 -6.33 5.34 -27.52
CA ALA A 68 -5.96 6.14 -28.69
C ALA A 68 -5.63 5.29 -29.93
N ASP A 69 -5.16 4.06 -29.70
CA ASP A 69 -4.79 3.10 -30.75
C ASP A 69 -5.92 2.13 -31.12
N GLY A 70 -7.12 2.30 -30.55
CA GLY A 70 -8.26 1.43 -30.78
C GLY A 70 -8.22 0.12 -29.98
N THR A 71 -7.25 -0.06 -29.07
CA THR A 71 -7.20 -1.21 -28.17
C THR A 71 -8.51 -1.32 -27.37
N THR A 72 -9.04 -2.54 -27.22
CA THR A 72 -10.20 -2.78 -26.35
C THR A 72 -9.78 -2.97 -24.91
N LEU A 73 -10.71 -2.75 -23.96
CA LEU A 73 -10.43 -3.01 -22.55
C LEU A 73 -10.03 -4.48 -22.31
N ASP A 74 -10.70 -5.44 -22.97
CA ASP A 74 -10.41 -6.86 -22.81
C ASP A 74 -9.00 -7.21 -23.33
N THR A 75 -8.60 -6.64 -24.47
CA THR A 75 -7.23 -6.77 -24.97
C THR A 75 -6.22 -6.16 -24.02
N TYR A 76 -6.47 -4.95 -23.51
CA TYR A 76 -5.62 -4.31 -22.50
C TYR A 76 -5.45 -5.19 -21.26
N MET A 77 -6.55 -5.66 -20.69
CA MET A 77 -6.51 -6.48 -19.47
C MET A 77 -5.74 -7.79 -19.66
N SER A 78 -5.95 -8.47 -20.78
CA SER A 78 -5.26 -9.74 -21.07
C SER A 78 -3.77 -9.54 -21.32
N SER A 79 -3.40 -8.55 -22.14
CA SER A 79 -1.99 -8.26 -22.50
C SER A 79 -1.16 -7.77 -21.32
N HIS A 80 -1.78 -7.07 -20.38
CA HIS A 80 -1.10 -6.48 -19.20
C HIS A 80 -1.38 -7.22 -17.89
N ARG A 81 -1.87 -8.48 -17.97
CA ARG A 81 -2.11 -9.34 -16.80
C ARG A 81 -2.92 -8.64 -15.69
N VAL A 82 -3.98 -7.94 -16.09
CA VAL A 82 -4.85 -7.18 -15.18
C VAL A 82 -5.88 -8.12 -14.55
N ALA A 83 -5.91 -8.14 -13.22
CA ALA A 83 -6.83 -8.93 -12.41
C ALA A 83 -8.16 -8.21 -12.14
N GLY A 84 -8.15 -6.88 -12.18
CA GLY A 84 -9.36 -6.09 -12.02
C GLY A 84 -9.14 -4.62 -12.32
N VAL A 85 -10.18 -3.99 -12.87
CA VAL A 85 -10.27 -2.54 -13.01
C VAL A 85 -11.61 -2.06 -12.49
N MET A 86 -11.61 -0.91 -11.82
CA MET A 86 -12.82 -0.23 -11.40
C MET A 86 -12.68 1.28 -11.64
N VAL A 87 -13.74 1.88 -12.15
CA VAL A 87 -13.86 3.32 -12.29
C VAL A 87 -15.09 3.77 -11.51
N VAL A 88 -14.88 4.68 -10.57
CA VAL A 88 -15.93 5.34 -9.81
C VAL A 88 -15.90 6.83 -10.17
N GLN A 89 -17.04 7.37 -10.55
CA GLN A 89 -17.21 8.79 -10.82
C GLN A 89 -18.46 9.30 -10.07
N ASP A 90 -18.33 10.43 -9.38
CA ASP A 90 -19.38 11.00 -8.54
C ASP A 90 -19.98 9.97 -7.57
N GLY A 91 -19.12 9.13 -6.95
CA GLY A 91 -19.54 8.07 -6.03
C GLY A 91 -20.26 6.89 -6.67
N ARG A 92 -20.29 6.77 -8.02
CA ARG A 92 -21.00 5.73 -8.77
C ARG A 92 -20.06 4.88 -9.59
N ILE A 93 -20.26 3.56 -9.59
CA ILE A 93 -19.50 2.63 -10.43
C ILE A 93 -19.84 2.85 -11.89
N ARG A 94 -18.86 3.28 -12.69
CA ARG A 94 -18.97 3.51 -14.15
C ARG A 94 -18.38 2.35 -14.96
N LEU A 95 -17.39 1.65 -14.38
CA LEU A 95 -16.75 0.49 -14.96
C LEU A 95 -16.33 -0.47 -13.86
N GLN A 96 -16.56 -1.77 -14.06
CA GLN A 96 -16.02 -2.83 -13.21
C GLN A 96 -15.79 -4.06 -14.07
N ARG A 97 -14.55 -4.56 -14.09
CA ARG A 97 -14.14 -5.77 -14.81
C ARG A 97 -13.15 -6.56 -13.99
N TYR A 98 -13.21 -7.88 -14.15
CA TYR A 98 -12.32 -8.83 -13.50
C TYR A 98 -11.61 -9.69 -14.52
N GLY A 99 -10.36 -10.07 -14.23
CA GLY A 99 -9.52 -10.97 -15.02
C GLY A 99 -8.72 -11.89 -14.09
N LEU A 100 -7.89 -12.75 -14.67
CA LEU A 100 -7.02 -13.68 -13.94
C LEU A 100 -7.76 -14.55 -12.90
N GLY A 101 -9.05 -14.83 -13.10
CA GLY A 101 -9.87 -15.60 -12.16
C GLY A 101 -10.22 -14.85 -10.86
N ALA A 102 -10.01 -13.52 -10.78
CA ALA A 102 -10.50 -12.70 -9.69
C ALA A 102 -12.00 -12.44 -9.82
N GLY A 103 -12.64 -12.05 -8.73
CA GLY A 103 -14.06 -11.70 -8.65
C GLY A 103 -14.33 -10.70 -7.53
N PRO A 104 -15.60 -10.35 -7.29
CA PRO A 104 -15.97 -9.30 -6.33
C PRO A 104 -15.46 -9.52 -4.90
N ALA A 105 -15.37 -10.77 -4.47
CA ALA A 105 -14.90 -11.14 -3.13
C ALA A 105 -13.39 -11.40 -3.07
N THR A 106 -12.68 -11.36 -4.20
CA THR A 106 -11.24 -11.62 -4.24
C THR A 106 -10.49 -10.45 -3.64
N ARG A 107 -9.74 -10.70 -2.57
CA ARG A 107 -8.72 -9.75 -2.11
C ARG A 107 -7.52 -9.83 -3.05
N TRP A 108 -6.85 -8.72 -3.22
CA TRP A 108 -5.62 -8.62 -4.00
C TRP A 108 -4.61 -7.75 -3.28
N THR A 109 -3.33 -8.08 -3.37
CA THR A 109 -2.28 -7.34 -2.68
C THR A 109 -2.08 -5.95 -3.26
N SER A 110 -1.86 -4.98 -2.36
CA SER A 110 -1.66 -3.56 -2.71
C SER A 110 -0.28 -3.24 -3.21
N PHE A 111 0.73 -4.00 -2.76
CA PHE A 111 2.11 -3.52 -2.75
C PHE A 111 2.17 -2.06 -2.29
N SER A 112 2.92 -1.20 -2.96
CA SER A 112 3.16 0.17 -2.50
C SER A 112 1.95 1.11 -2.50
N VAL A 113 0.77 0.68 -3.00
CA VAL A 113 -0.46 1.45 -2.73
C VAL A 113 -0.74 1.53 -1.22
N ALA A 114 -0.26 0.55 -0.42
CA ALA A 114 -0.34 0.59 1.04
C ALA A 114 0.30 1.84 1.67
N LYS A 115 1.30 2.44 1.00
CA LYS A 115 1.94 3.67 1.48
C LYS A 115 0.94 4.81 1.67
N SER A 116 -0.01 4.91 0.75
CA SER A 116 -1.08 5.91 0.83
C SER A 116 -2.06 5.62 1.98
N PHE A 117 -2.31 4.33 2.31
CA PHE A 117 -3.08 3.94 3.51
C PHE A 117 -2.34 4.38 4.78
N THR A 118 -1.05 4.04 4.89
CA THR A 118 -0.21 4.37 6.05
C THR A 118 -0.11 5.88 6.26
N SER A 119 0.09 6.64 5.18
CA SER A 119 0.07 8.11 5.23
C SER A 119 -1.27 8.64 5.73
N THR A 120 -2.39 8.11 5.22
CA THR A 120 -3.73 8.51 5.65
C THR A 120 -3.91 8.28 7.16
N LEU A 121 -3.35 7.18 7.72
CA LEU A 121 -3.36 6.92 9.16
C LEU A 121 -2.51 7.92 9.96
N VAL A 122 -1.45 8.50 9.37
CA VAL A 122 -0.74 9.63 10.01
C VAL A 122 -1.66 10.83 10.16
N GLY A 123 -2.46 11.13 9.14
CA GLY A 123 -3.46 12.19 9.19
C GLY A 123 -4.51 11.96 10.29
N ALA A 124 -4.93 10.72 10.49
CA ALA A 124 -5.83 10.35 11.58
C ALA A 124 -5.14 10.46 12.95
N ALA A 125 -3.89 10.02 13.07
CA ALA A 125 -3.13 10.09 14.31
C ALA A 125 -2.80 11.52 14.74
N LEU A 126 -2.61 12.44 13.80
CA LEU A 126 -2.50 13.88 14.04
C LEU A 126 -3.82 14.44 14.61
N ARG A 127 -4.96 14.08 14.00
CA ARG A 127 -6.27 14.50 14.49
C ARG A 127 -6.56 14.00 15.90
N ASP A 128 -6.17 12.76 16.20
CA ASP A 128 -6.33 12.19 17.55
C ASP A 128 -5.33 12.76 18.58
N GLY A 129 -4.33 13.54 18.15
CA GLY A 129 -3.25 14.05 19.00
C GLY A 129 -2.22 12.99 19.39
N ALA A 130 -2.26 11.81 18.80
CA ALA A 130 -1.30 10.74 19.04
C ALA A 130 0.08 11.06 18.41
N ILE A 131 0.06 11.67 17.21
CA ILE A 131 1.21 12.36 16.63
C ILE A 131 1.00 13.87 16.88
N HIS A 132 1.98 14.54 17.46
CA HIS A 132 1.80 15.95 17.84
C HIS A 132 2.10 16.91 16.69
N SER A 133 3.12 16.59 15.88
CA SER A 133 3.53 17.42 14.74
C SER A 133 4.25 16.58 13.68
N LEU A 134 4.12 16.96 12.41
CA LEU A 134 4.97 16.42 11.35
C LEU A 134 6.44 16.86 11.48
N ASP A 135 6.71 17.90 12.24
CA ASP A 135 8.06 18.41 12.50
C ASP A 135 8.71 17.72 13.72
N ASP A 136 7.98 16.84 14.43
CA ASP A 136 8.58 15.98 15.44
C ASP A 136 9.65 15.08 14.81
N LYS A 137 10.75 14.89 15.54
CA LYS A 137 11.76 13.91 15.15
C LYS A 137 11.19 12.50 15.26
N VAL A 138 11.52 11.65 14.30
CA VAL A 138 11.06 10.25 14.29
C VAL A 138 11.52 9.49 15.54
N THR A 139 12.64 9.91 16.14
CA THR A 139 13.21 9.35 17.38
C THR A 139 12.35 9.57 18.62
N ARG A 140 11.38 10.48 18.58
CA ARG A 140 10.36 10.63 19.62
C ARG A 140 9.48 9.38 19.73
N TYR A 141 9.20 8.75 18.61
CA TYR A 141 8.34 7.57 18.49
C TYR A 141 9.12 6.27 18.33
N ILE A 142 10.33 6.35 17.74
CA ILE A 142 11.22 5.21 17.49
C ILE A 142 12.61 5.57 18.06
N PRO A 143 12.79 5.53 19.40
CA PRO A 143 14.04 5.99 20.04
C PRO A 143 15.27 5.17 19.63
N GLU A 144 15.11 3.94 19.15
CA GLU A 144 16.20 3.09 18.68
C GLU A 144 16.92 3.68 17.45
N LEU A 145 16.31 4.62 16.75
CA LEU A 145 16.90 5.33 15.61
C LEU A 145 17.83 6.49 16.04
N ALA A 146 17.91 6.82 17.34
CA ALA A 146 18.62 8.01 17.82
C ALA A 146 20.15 7.96 17.60
N ALA A 147 20.74 6.76 17.56
CA ALA A 147 22.18 6.60 17.31
C ALA A 147 22.56 6.62 15.82
N GLY A 148 21.58 6.49 14.91
CA GLY A 148 21.80 6.34 13.48
C GLY A 148 21.57 7.60 12.65
N ALA A 149 21.46 7.41 11.36
CA ALA A 149 21.24 8.48 10.38
C ALA A 149 19.83 9.12 10.50
N TYR A 150 18.89 8.48 11.20
CA TYR A 150 17.55 9.02 11.42
C TYR A 150 17.42 9.94 12.65
N ARG A 151 18.49 10.20 13.42
CA ARG A 151 18.45 10.96 14.70
C ARG A 151 17.83 12.34 14.59
N ASP A 152 17.93 12.98 13.45
CA ASP A 152 17.48 14.34 13.16
C ASP A 152 16.38 14.44 12.08
N VAL A 153 15.95 13.30 11.56
CA VAL A 153 14.87 13.20 10.56
C VAL A 153 13.51 13.43 11.22
N THR A 154 12.66 14.21 10.56
CA THR A 154 11.29 14.47 11.01
C THR A 154 10.28 13.48 10.40
N VAL A 155 9.08 13.40 10.97
CA VAL A 155 7.95 12.63 10.42
C VAL A 155 7.63 13.11 9.00
N ARG A 156 7.64 14.42 8.76
CA ARG A 156 7.45 15.05 7.44
C ARG A 156 8.44 14.49 6.42
N GLN A 157 9.72 14.46 6.75
CA GLN A 157 10.77 14.00 5.84
C GLN A 157 10.68 12.50 5.52
N LEU A 158 10.15 11.67 6.43
CA LEU A 158 9.80 10.27 6.10
C LEU A 158 8.63 10.22 5.10
N LEU A 159 7.58 11.01 5.32
CA LEU A 159 6.42 11.04 4.42
C LEU A 159 6.79 11.56 3.03
N GLU A 160 7.69 12.51 2.95
CA GLU A 160 8.21 13.11 1.70
C GLU A 160 9.32 12.27 1.06
N MET A 161 9.82 11.22 1.72
CA MET A 161 10.97 10.42 1.28
C MET A 161 12.24 11.24 1.06
N THR A 162 12.51 12.18 1.99
CA THR A 162 13.64 13.11 1.93
C THR A 162 14.57 12.99 3.16
N SER A 163 14.63 11.83 3.80
CA SER A 163 15.46 11.61 5.00
C SER A 163 16.96 11.82 4.78
N GLY A 164 17.43 11.68 3.52
CA GLY A 164 18.85 11.70 3.19
C GLY A 164 19.60 10.42 3.60
N VAL A 165 18.92 9.39 4.06
CA VAL A 165 19.51 8.08 4.36
C VAL A 165 19.71 7.31 3.06
N ARG A 166 20.86 6.64 2.89
CA ARG A 166 21.16 5.82 1.72
C ARG A 166 20.17 4.66 1.63
N TRP A 167 19.72 4.36 0.40
CA TRP A 167 18.79 3.28 0.14
C TRP A 167 18.87 2.76 -1.30
N ASN A 168 18.78 1.44 -1.45
CA ASN A 168 18.68 0.76 -2.73
C ASN A 168 17.29 0.10 -2.86
N GLU A 169 16.44 0.62 -3.74
CA GLU A 169 15.07 0.10 -4.03
C GLU A 169 15.06 -0.81 -5.27
N ASP A 170 16.19 -1.40 -5.68
CA ASP A 170 16.24 -2.30 -6.84
C ASP A 170 15.51 -3.62 -6.54
N TYR A 171 14.37 -3.83 -7.22
CA TYR A 171 13.50 -5.00 -7.02
C TYR A 171 14.02 -6.28 -7.68
N VAL A 172 15.07 -6.22 -8.49
CA VAL A 172 15.66 -7.39 -9.15
C VAL A 172 17.00 -7.81 -8.52
N ASP A 173 17.61 -6.95 -7.72
CA ASP A 173 18.81 -7.26 -6.96
C ASP A 173 18.44 -7.91 -5.62
N PRO A 174 18.75 -9.19 -5.38
CA PRO A 174 18.46 -9.85 -4.10
C PRO A 174 19.26 -9.30 -2.91
N HIS A 175 20.24 -8.43 -3.16
CA HIS A 175 21.06 -7.76 -2.15
C HIS A 175 20.66 -6.28 -1.95
N SER A 176 19.65 -5.80 -2.64
CA SER A 176 19.12 -4.44 -2.43
C SER A 176 18.54 -4.28 -1.03
N ASP A 177 18.45 -3.03 -0.54
CA ASP A 177 17.88 -2.77 0.78
C ASP A 177 16.42 -3.22 0.86
N VAL A 178 15.63 -3.03 -0.21
CA VAL A 178 14.23 -3.48 -0.26
C VAL A 178 14.09 -4.99 -0.20
N ALA A 179 15.06 -5.76 -0.74
CA ALA A 179 15.07 -7.21 -0.65
C ALA A 179 15.58 -7.72 0.71
N MET A 180 16.45 -6.97 1.37
CA MET A 180 17.14 -7.38 2.59
C MET A 180 16.54 -6.83 3.89
N MET A 181 15.65 -5.84 3.84
CA MET A 181 15.17 -5.13 5.04
C MET A 181 14.43 -6.01 6.07
N TYR A 182 13.98 -7.17 5.68
CA TYR A 182 13.36 -8.16 6.57
C TYR A 182 14.26 -9.37 6.84
N GLU A 183 15.55 -9.25 6.52
CA GLU A 183 16.53 -10.30 6.71
C GLU A 183 17.56 -9.93 7.79
N GLY A 184 18.20 -10.95 8.35
CA GLY A 184 19.32 -10.77 9.28
C GLY A 184 18.97 -10.89 10.74
N ALA A 185 19.95 -10.55 11.60
CA ALA A 185 19.82 -10.69 13.04
C ALA A 185 19.05 -9.49 13.65
N ARG A 186 18.07 -9.81 14.49
CA ARG A 186 17.31 -8.83 15.28
C ARG A 186 18.11 -8.36 16.48
N GLN A 187 17.98 -7.09 16.84
CA GLN A 187 18.37 -6.65 18.16
C GLN A 187 17.28 -7.08 19.17
N PRO A 188 17.65 -7.55 20.38
CA PRO A 188 16.66 -7.95 21.37
C PRO A 188 15.66 -6.85 21.69
N GLY A 189 14.36 -7.14 21.58
CA GLY A 189 13.28 -6.18 21.86
C GLY A 189 13.05 -5.11 20.80
N VAL A 190 13.79 -5.14 19.67
CA VAL A 190 13.66 -4.17 18.59
C VAL A 190 13.13 -4.88 17.34
N PRO A 191 12.11 -4.31 16.65
CA PRO A 191 11.65 -4.87 15.38
C PRO A 191 12.79 -5.04 14.37
N LEU A 192 12.75 -6.12 13.57
CA LEU A 192 13.80 -6.40 12.59
C LEU A 192 14.01 -5.24 11.64
N LEU A 193 12.92 -4.66 11.14
CA LEU A 193 12.99 -3.51 10.26
C LEU A 193 13.71 -2.33 10.90
N VAL A 194 13.38 -1.98 12.16
CA VAL A 194 14.07 -0.89 12.88
C VAL A 194 15.55 -1.21 13.05
N THR A 195 15.88 -2.47 13.37
CA THR A 195 17.27 -2.95 13.45
C THR A 195 18.01 -2.76 12.13
N TYR A 196 17.36 -3.09 10.99
CA TYR A 196 17.94 -2.90 9.66
C TYR A 196 18.15 -1.40 9.36
N MET A 197 17.08 -0.62 9.44
CA MET A 197 17.08 0.81 9.08
C MET A 197 18.06 1.63 9.94
N SER A 198 18.22 1.30 11.23
CA SER A 198 19.13 2.02 12.13
C SER A 198 20.61 1.94 11.73
N ARG A 199 20.99 0.96 10.92
CA ARG A 199 22.37 0.72 10.46
C ARG A 199 22.71 1.42 9.15
N LEU A 200 21.70 1.92 8.43
CA LEU A 200 21.90 2.57 7.14
C LEU A 200 22.62 3.91 7.33
N PRO A 201 23.64 4.21 6.50
CA PRO A 201 24.39 5.45 6.60
C PRO A 201 23.62 6.61 5.98
N ARG A 202 23.94 7.83 6.42
CA ARG A 202 23.49 9.06 5.78
C ARG A 202 24.26 9.28 4.48
N GLU A 203 23.53 9.71 3.45
CA GLU A 203 24.09 10.07 2.14
C GLU A 203 23.93 11.56 1.85
N PHE A 204 22.78 12.16 2.24
CA PHE A 204 22.46 13.58 2.05
C PHE A 204 21.91 14.20 3.36
N PRO A 205 21.97 15.52 3.52
CA PRO A 205 21.20 16.20 4.57
C PRO A 205 19.70 15.90 4.45
N PRO A 206 18.98 15.77 5.60
CA PRO A 206 17.53 15.59 5.58
C PRO A 206 16.81 16.77 4.91
N GLY A 207 15.87 16.48 4.03
CA GLY A 207 15.11 17.45 3.25
C GLY A 207 15.74 17.88 1.93
N GLU A 208 17.00 17.48 1.66
CA GLU A 208 17.71 17.94 0.48
C GLU A 208 17.34 17.18 -0.81
N ARG A 209 17.14 15.85 -0.70
CA ARG A 209 16.95 15.00 -1.88
C ARG A 209 15.86 13.96 -1.67
N TRP A 210 14.99 13.85 -2.66
CA TRP A 210 14.01 12.80 -2.74
C TRP A 210 14.65 11.48 -3.23
N VAL A 211 14.40 10.40 -2.51
CA VAL A 211 14.75 9.03 -2.91
C VAL A 211 13.64 8.11 -2.41
N TYR A 212 12.99 7.39 -3.32
CA TYR A 212 11.93 6.45 -2.96
C TYR A 212 12.45 5.32 -2.07
N LYS A 213 11.83 5.10 -0.89
CA LYS A 213 12.31 4.15 0.11
C LYS A 213 11.15 3.42 0.80
N THR A 214 10.94 2.16 0.45
CA THR A 214 9.88 1.35 1.08
C THR A 214 10.09 1.22 2.59
N GLY A 215 11.32 1.01 3.05
CA GLY A 215 11.62 0.89 4.49
C GLY A 215 11.24 2.12 5.31
N GLU A 216 11.23 3.32 4.74
CA GLU A 216 10.79 4.53 5.44
C GLU A 216 9.28 4.53 5.69
N THR A 217 8.48 4.04 4.77
CA THR A 217 7.04 3.92 5.03
C THR A 217 6.75 2.83 6.06
N ASP A 218 7.54 1.78 6.10
CA ASP A 218 7.45 0.79 7.17
C ASP A 218 7.81 1.41 8.54
N LEU A 219 8.82 2.30 8.61
CA LEU A 219 9.08 3.10 9.82
C LEU A 219 7.90 4.01 10.17
N VAL A 220 7.23 4.64 9.19
CA VAL A 220 6.00 5.41 9.42
C VAL A 220 4.91 4.52 10.01
N GLY A 221 4.74 3.29 9.51
CA GLY A 221 3.81 2.31 10.08
C GLY A 221 4.10 1.99 11.55
N ILE A 222 5.36 1.73 11.89
CA ILE A 222 5.80 1.50 13.27
C ILE A 222 5.54 2.75 14.14
N LEU A 223 5.83 3.93 13.61
CA LEU A 223 5.59 5.21 14.28
C LEU A 223 4.10 5.37 14.62
N VAL A 224 3.19 5.15 13.67
CA VAL A 224 1.74 5.19 13.90
C VAL A 224 1.33 4.17 14.96
N THR A 225 1.82 2.93 14.86
CA THR A 225 1.52 1.88 15.85
C THR A 225 1.95 2.28 17.26
N ARG A 226 3.14 2.83 17.42
CA ARG A 226 3.67 3.25 18.73
C ARG A 226 2.97 4.51 19.27
N ALA A 227 2.67 5.47 18.41
CA ALA A 227 1.97 6.68 18.80
C ALA A 227 0.53 6.39 19.25
N THR A 228 -0.18 5.51 18.56
CA THR A 228 -1.59 5.19 18.83
C THR A 228 -1.79 4.05 19.82
N GLY A 229 -0.77 3.22 20.05
CA GLY A 229 -0.87 1.98 20.83
C GLY A 229 -1.69 0.88 20.13
N LYS A 230 -1.96 1.02 18.81
CA LYS A 230 -2.77 0.09 18.02
C LYS A 230 -1.98 -0.39 16.81
N SER A 231 -2.23 -1.64 16.37
CA SER A 231 -1.73 -2.10 15.08
C SER A 231 -2.31 -1.26 13.93
N LEU A 232 -1.62 -1.20 12.78
CA LEU A 232 -2.13 -0.49 11.61
C LEU A 232 -3.49 -1.04 11.17
N ALA A 233 -3.66 -2.36 11.19
CA ALA A 233 -4.93 -3.00 10.85
C ALA A 233 -6.06 -2.59 11.80
N ALA A 234 -5.81 -2.59 13.11
CA ALA A 234 -6.81 -2.18 14.10
C ALA A 234 -7.16 -0.69 13.97
N TYR A 235 -6.15 0.15 13.75
CA TYR A 235 -6.34 1.59 13.63
C TYR A 235 -7.04 1.95 12.32
N LEU A 236 -6.68 1.31 11.20
CA LEU A 236 -7.39 1.47 9.91
C LEU A 236 -8.87 1.02 10.03
N SER A 237 -9.10 -0.12 10.71
CA SER A 237 -10.45 -0.62 10.96
C SER A 237 -11.30 0.40 11.71
N GLU A 238 -10.78 0.92 12.83
CA GLU A 238 -11.49 1.86 13.69
C GLU A 238 -11.75 3.22 13.02
N LYS A 239 -10.73 3.76 12.34
CA LYS A 239 -10.80 5.13 11.83
C LYS A 239 -11.49 5.25 10.49
N ILE A 240 -11.30 4.26 9.60
CA ILE A 240 -11.73 4.39 8.21
C ILE A 240 -12.59 3.20 7.79
N TRP A 241 -12.10 1.97 7.98
CA TRP A 241 -12.68 0.79 7.33
C TRP A 241 -14.13 0.53 7.76
N MET A 242 -14.36 0.53 9.09
CA MET A 242 -15.70 0.37 9.65
C MET A 242 -16.60 1.60 9.43
N PRO A 243 -16.19 2.83 9.83
CA PRO A 243 -17.12 3.97 9.80
C PRO A 243 -17.37 4.51 8.40
N TYR A 244 -16.49 4.25 7.41
CA TYR A 244 -16.73 4.63 6.02
C TYR A 244 -17.61 3.61 5.28
N GLY A 245 -17.79 2.40 5.80
CA GLY A 245 -18.63 1.37 5.20
C GLY A 245 -17.93 0.58 4.11
N MET A 246 -16.68 0.15 4.36
CA MET A 246 -15.98 -0.76 3.47
C MET A 246 -16.73 -2.07 3.32
N GLY A 247 -16.62 -2.72 2.15
CA GLY A 247 -17.48 -3.84 1.77
C GLY A 247 -17.07 -5.19 2.32
N ALA A 248 -15.80 -5.35 2.71
CA ALA A 248 -15.24 -6.61 3.21
C ALA A 248 -14.06 -6.37 4.15
N ASP A 249 -13.73 -7.39 4.95
CA ASP A 249 -12.50 -7.40 5.72
C ASP A 249 -11.29 -7.35 4.77
N ALA A 250 -10.33 -6.48 5.07
CA ALA A 250 -9.02 -6.48 4.46
C ALA A 250 -7.99 -7.18 5.37
N LEU A 251 -6.80 -7.40 4.85
CA LEU A 251 -5.69 -7.97 5.59
C LEU A 251 -4.50 -7.02 5.55
N TRP A 252 -3.73 -6.96 6.63
CA TRP A 252 -2.44 -6.28 6.66
C TRP A 252 -1.35 -7.29 7.02
N LEU A 253 -0.40 -7.49 6.11
CA LEU A 253 0.70 -8.43 6.31
C LEU A 253 1.60 -7.95 7.46
N LYS A 254 2.07 -8.89 8.26
CA LYS A 254 2.95 -8.61 9.41
C LYS A 254 4.12 -9.57 9.48
N ASP A 255 5.15 -9.17 10.20
CA ASP A 255 6.20 -10.08 10.65
C ASP A 255 5.60 -11.11 11.62
N ASP A 256 5.95 -12.38 11.47
CA ASP A 256 5.44 -13.48 12.27
C ASP A 256 6.11 -13.58 13.65
N VAL A 257 7.26 -12.95 13.83
CA VAL A 257 8.04 -13.00 15.08
C VAL A 257 7.71 -11.81 15.99
N ASP A 258 7.80 -10.57 15.47
CA ASP A 258 7.58 -9.36 16.27
C ASP A 258 6.22 -8.67 16.03
N GLY A 259 5.44 -9.18 15.08
CA GLY A 259 4.10 -8.68 14.77
C GLY A 259 4.06 -7.34 14.03
N THR A 260 5.21 -6.79 13.61
CA THR A 260 5.30 -5.53 12.87
C THR A 260 4.61 -5.62 11.51
N GLU A 261 3.64 -4.76 11.26
CA GLU A 261 2.92 -4.71 9.99
C GLU A 261 3.71 -3.97 8.93
N ALA A 262 3.63 -4.45 7.68
CA ALA A 262 4.30 -3.85 6.53
C ALA A 262 3.57 -2.57 6.08
N GLY A 263 3.96 -1.42 6.63
CA GLY A 263 3.35 -0.13 6.31
C GLY A 263 3.48 0.24 4.82
N GLY A 264 4.57 -0.18 4.18
CA GLY A 264 4.90 0.18 2.81
C GLY A 264 4.33 -0.73 1.71
N SER A 265 3.75 -1.92 2.06
CA SER A 265 3.39 -2.90 1.03
C SER A 265 2.34 -3.93 1.39
N GLY A 266 1.79 -3.92 2.60
CA GLY A 266 1.18 -5.08 3.23
C GLY A 266 -0.34 -5.22 3.15
N VAL A 267 -1.08 -4.36 2.47
CA VAL A 267 -2.55 -4.44 2.44
C VAL A 267 -3.04 -5.40 1.36
N SER A 268 -4.04 -6.24 1.69
CA SER A 268 -4.82 -7.01 0.73
C SER A 268 -6.30 -6.70 0.91
N ALA A 269 -6.95 -6.15 -0.13
CA ALA A 269 -8.34 -5.72 -0.09
C ALA A 269 -9.07 -6.09 -1.38
N THR A 270 -10.40 -5.96 -1.41
CA THR A 270 -11.18 -6.13 -2.64
C THR A 270 -10.98 -4.95 -3.59
N LEU A 271 -11.19 -5.16 -4.88
CA LEU A 271 -11.14 -4.10 -5.90
C LEU A 271 -12.07 -2.93 -5.51
N ALA A 272 -13.27 -3.24 -5.01
CA ALA A 272 -14.24 -2.24 -4.59
C ALA A 272 -13.80 -1.45 -3.36
N ASP A 273 -13.06 -2.08 -2.42
CA ASP A 273 -12.60 -1.39 -1.22
C ASP A 273 -11.38 -0.49 -1.49
N TYR A 274 -10.53 -0.82 -2.47
CA TYR A 274 -9.56 0.13 -2.99
C TYR A 274 -10.24 1.37 -3.58
N ALA A 275 -11.31 1.17 -4.35
CA ALA A 275 -12.06 2.29 -4.92
C ALA A 275 -12.77 3.13 -3.83
N ARG A 276 -13.31 2.49 -2.77
CA ARG A 276 -13.88 3.20 -1.62
C ARG A 276 -12.83 4.03 -0.87
N LEU A 277 -11.59 3.53 -0.74
CA LEU A 277 -10.54 4.34 -0.15
C LEU A 277 -10.24 5.59 -1.01
N GLY A 278 -10.16 5.45 -2.32
CA GLY A 278 -10.02 6.59 -3.23
C GLY A 278 -11.18 7.58 -3.09
N GLN A 279 -12.41 7.07 -2.97
CA GLN A 279 -13.60 7.89 -2.75
C GLN A 279 -13.57 8.57 -1.37
N PHE A 280 -13.14 7.86 -0.30
CA PHE A 280 -12.94 8.46 1.03
C PHE A 280 -11.98 9.67 0.98
N VAL A 281 -10.91 9.56 0.21
CA VAL A 281 -9.96 10.68 0.01
C VAL A 281 -10.62 11.81 -0.79
N LEU A 282 -11.37 11.50 -1.85
CA LEU A 282 -12.14 12.50 -2.62
C LEU A 282 -13.19 13.20 -1.75
N ASP A 283 -13.84 12.48 -0.84
CA ASP A 283 -14.85 13.01 0.09
C ASP A 283 -14.25 13.80 1.26
N GLY A 284 -12.95 14.15 1.17
CA GLY A 284 -12.29 14.98 2.17
C GLY A 284 -11.92 14.26 3.47
N GLY A 285 -11.87 12.91 3.47
CA GLY A 285 -11.53 12.14 4.67
C GLY A 285 -12.64 12.12 5.72
N ILE A 286 -13.89 12.13 5.29
CA ILE A 286 -15.07 12.11 6.15
C ILE A 286 -15.62 10.68 6.22
N ALA A 287 -15.82 10.15 7.43
CA ALA A 287 -16.48 8.87 7.65
C ALA A 287 -17.56 9.01 8.73
N ALA A 288 -18.73 8.36 8.53
CA ALA A 288 -19.89 8.48 9.39
C ALA A 288 -20.26 9.97 9.71
N GLY A 289 -20.13 10.85 8.72
CA GLY A 289 -20.42 12.29 8.83
C GLY A 289 -19.41 13.09 9.67
N LYS A 290 -18.27 12.52 10.03
CA LYS A 290 -17.23 13.18 10.84
C LYS A 290 -15.90 13.21 10.13
N PRO A 291 -15.13 14.32 10.21
CA PRO A 291 -13.75 14.33 9.75
C PRO A 291 -12.91 13.32 10.54
N VAL A 292 -12.19 12.48 9.83
CA VAL A 292 -11.30 11.45 10.41
C VAL A 292 -9.85 11.92 10.44
N LEU A 293 -9.48 12.79 9.50
CA LEU A 293 -8.12 13.27 9.30
C LEU A 293 -7.94 14.68 9.87
N ALA A 294 -6.71 15.07 10.19
CA ALA A 294 -6.38 16.44 10.57
C ALA A 294 -6.86 17.44 9.49
N ASP A 295 -7.23 18.63 9.92
CA ASP A 295 -7.77 19.66 9.05
C ASP A 295 -6.75 20.01 7.94
N GLY A 296 -7.20 20.03 6.69
CA GLY A 296 -6.36 20.27 5.53
C GLY A 296 -5.44 19.10 5.12
N TRP A 297 -5.48 17.96 5.83
CA TRP A 297 -4.58 16.84 5.59
C TRP A 297 -4.55 16.38 4.13
N ILE A 298 -5.69 16.15 3.51
CA ILE A 298 -5.74 15.63 2.13
C ILE A 298 -5.11 16.62 1.16
N ALA A 299 -5.46 17.91 1.26
CA ALA A 299 -4.90 18.94 0.39
C ALA A 299 -3.37 19.04 0.55
N ASP A 300 -2.87 18.89 1.79
CA ASP A 300 -1.43 18.89 2.05
C ASP A 300 -0.76 17.59 1.58
N ALA A 301 -1.33 16.44 1.90
CA ALA A 301 -0.74 15.14 1.55
C ALA A 301 -0.66 14.88 0.03
N THR A 302 -1.57 15.45 -0.74
CA THR A 302 -1.69 15.20 -2.19
C THR A 302 -1.14 16.32 -3.07
N ARG A 303 -0.58 17.38 -2.50
CA ARG A 303 0.18 18.38 -3.26
C ARG A 303 1.65 17.97 -3.43
N ARG A 304 2.34 18.55 -4.39
CA ARG A 304 3.78 18.36 -4.58
C ARG A 304 4.57 18.97 -3.41
N HIS A 305 5.33 18.13 -2.70
CA HIS A 305 6.34 18.51 -1.71
C HIS A 305 7.75 18.28 -2.26
N SER A 306 7.97 17.16 -2.94
CA SER A 306 9.26 16.79 -3.47
C SER A 306 9.26 16.77 -5.00
N ASP A 307 10.33 17.30 -5.59
CA ASP A 307 10.66 17.10 -6.99
C ASP A 307 11.31 15.71 -7.16
N ILE A 308 10.79 14.94 -8.09
CA ILE A 308 11.25 13.57 -8.37
C ILE A 308 12.11 13.49 -9.64
N GLY A 309 12.46 14.63 -10.23
CA GLY A 309 13.21 14.71 -11.48
C GLY A 309 12.40 14.33 -12.74
N ALA A 310 11.06 14.27 -12.65
CA ALA A 310 10.19 13.95 -13.78
C ALA A 310 9.24 15.11 -14.07
N PRO A 311 9.26 15.70 -15.28
CA PRO A 311 8.37 16.80 -15.64
C PRO A 311 6.90 16.46 -15.42
N GLY A 312 6.13 17.39 -14.86
CA GLY A 312 4.69 17.23 -14.62
C GLY A 312 4.33 16.31 -13.45
N ARG A 313 5.34 15.75 -12.74
CA ARG A 313 5.15 14.83 -11.62
C ARG A 313 5.93 15.29 -10.39
N GLY A 314 5.44 14.90 -9.22
CA GLY A 314 6.10 15.10 -7.94
C GLY A 314 5.68 14.06 -6.92
N TYR A 315 6.02 14.29 -5.66
CA TYR A 315 5.65 13.43 -4.56
C TYR A 315 5.12 14.26 -3.38
N GLY A 316 4.02 13.83 -2.81
CA GLY A 316 3.43 14.39 -1.59
C GLY A 316 3.74 13.52 -0.37
N TYR A 317 2.80 13.41 0.57
CA TYR A 317 2.93 12.50 1.70
C TYR A 317 2.51 11.08 1.28
N GLN A 318 3.43 10.35 0.66
CA GLN A 318 3.24 8.98 0.15
C GLN A 318 2.19 8.87 -0.98
N TRP A 319 2.04 9.95 -1.76
CA TRP A 319 1.25 10.04 -2.97
C TRP A 319 2.10 10.57 -4.12
N TRP A 320 2.04 9.93 -5.29
CA TRP A 320 2.54 10.48 -6.53
C TRP A 320 1.60 11.57 -7.00
N THR A 321 2.11 12.76 -7.29
CA THR A 321 1.31 13.95 -7.62
C THR A 321 1.57 14.43 -9.05
N TYR A 322 0.57 15.05 -9.66
CA TYR A 322 0.62 15.53 -11.03
C TYR A 322 0.24 17.01 -11.10
N ASP A 323 0.75 17.76 -12.12
CA ASP A 323 0.48 19.20 -12.29
C ASP A 323 -1.00 19.47 -12.60
N ASP A 324 -1.74 18.46 -13.06
CA ASP A 324 -3.18 18.58 -13.30
C ASP A 324 -4.02 18.44 -12.02
N GLY A 325 -3.40 18.26 -10.87
CA GLY A 325 -4.04 18.11 -9.56
C GLY A 325 -4.51 16.70 -9.25
N SER A 326 -4.34 15.75 -10.17
CA SER A 326 -4.55 14.32 -9.87
C SER A 326 -3.38 13.75 -9.05
N PHE A 327 -3.62 12.63 -8.38
CA PHE A 327 -2.61 11.94 -7.59
C PHE A 327 -2.86 10.44 -7.55
N GLU A 328 -1.81 9.68 -7.21
CA GLU A 328 -1.85 8.22 -7.30
C GLU A 328 -1.12 7.53 -6.15
N GLY A 329 -1.68 6.41 -5.68
CA GLY A 329 -0.95 5.33 -5.06
C GLY A 329 -0.54 4.32 -6.12
N ILE A 330 0.77 4.02 -6.23
CA ILE A 330 1.30 3.09 -7.23
C ILE A 330 2.00 1.94 -6.53
N GLY A 331 1.71 0.70 -6.94
CA GLY A 331 2.39 -0.50 -6.48
C GLY A 331 3.10 -1.24 -7.62
N ILE A 332 4.18 -1.93 -7.27
CA ILE A 332 4.87 -2.83 -8.20
C ILE A 332 3.90 -3.88 -8.75
N PHE A 333 4.29 -4.51 -9.85
CA PHE A 333 3.46 -5.48 -10.60
C PHE A 333 2.12 -4.92 -11.09
N GLY A 334 1.98 -3.57 -11.18
CA GLY A 334 0.87 -2.90 -11.86
C GLY A 334 -0.31 -2.46 -11.00
N GLN A 335 -0.16 -2.35 -9.69
CA GLN A 335 -1.21 -1.81 -8.84
C GLN A 335 -1.33 -0.29 -9.01
N LEU A 336 -2.57 0.21 -9.03
CA LEU A 336 -2.89 1.63 -9.16
C LEU A 336 -4.14 1.97 -8.34
N LEU A 337 -4.05 3.07 -7.62
CA LEU A 337 -5.17 3.84 -7.10
C LEU A 337 -4.99 5.28 -7.58
N HIS A 338 -5.68 5.66 -8.63
CA HIS A 338 -5.67 7.02 -9.19
C HIS A 338 -6.88 7.80 -8.71
N VAL A 339 -6.68 9.05 -8.32
CA VAL A 339 -7.71 9.97 -7.85
C VAL A 339 -7.59 11.29 -8.61
N ASP A 340 -8.66 11.71 -9.26
CA ASP A 340 -8.77 13.01 -9.95
C ASP A 340 -9.89 13.85 -9.35
N PRO A 341 -9.56 14.81 -8.47
CA PRO A 341 -10.57 15.65 -7.81
C PRO A 341 -11.37 16.51 -8.78
N ARG A 342 -10.78 16.91 -9.91
CA ARG A 342 -11.48 17.76 -10.90
C ARG A 342 -12.56 17.03 -11.67
N ARG A 343 -12.39 15.70 -11.86
CA ARG A 343 -13.37 14.84 -12.52
C ARG A 343 -14.24 14.06 -11.53
N HIS A 344 -14.02 14.26 -10.22
CA HIS A 344 -14.62 13.44 -9.16
C HIS A 344 -14.46 11.94 -9.44
N LEU A 345 -13.24 11.55 -9.82
CA LEU A 345 -12.94 10.25 -10.42
C LEU A 345 -11.95 9.46 -9.58
N VAL A 346 -12.24 8.19 -9.40
CA VAL A 346 -11.32 7.18 -8.87
C VAL A 346 -11.16 6.07 -9.89
N ILE A 347 -9.91 5.70 -10.20
CA ILE A 347 -9.57 4.57 -11.04
C ILE A 347 -8.71 3.60 -10.24
N VAL A 348 -9.10 2.34 -10.20
CA VAL A 348 -8.31 1.27 -9.59
C VAL A 348 -7.93 0.26 -10.65
N GLN A 349 -6.67 -0.16 -10.64
CA GLN A 349 -6.18 -1.32 -11.36
C GLN A 349 -5.43 -2.24 -10.42
N LEU A 350 -5.72 -3.54 -10.51
CA LEU A 350 -4.98 -4.61 -9.85
C LEU A 350 -4.42 -5.53 -10.92
N ALA A 351 -3.12 -5.86 -10.85
CA ALA A 351 -2.45 -6.63 -11.90
C ALA A 351 -1.34 -7.54 -11.33
N ALA A 352 -0.86 -8.44 -12.17
CA ALA A 352 0.27 -9.32 -11.90
C ALA A 352 1.28 -9.24 -13.05
N TRP A 353 1.89 -8.08 -13.29
CA TRP A 353 2.89 -7.88 -14.34
C TRP A 353 4.04 -8.88 -14.24
N PRO A 354 4.70 -9.22 -15.35
CA PRO A 354 5.81 -10.18 -15.35
C PRO A 354 7.00 -9.76 -14.50
N VAL A 355 7.21 -8.47 -14.32
CA VAL A 355 8.30 -7.87 -13.51
C VAL A 355 7.76 -6.78 -12.61
N ALA A 356 8.48 -6.48 -11.53
CA ALA A 356 8.05 -5.51 -10.52
C ALA A 356 7.80 -4.12 -11.12
N THR A 357 8.71 -3.65 -11.95
CA THR A 357 8.63 -2.37 -12.67
C THR A 357 9.02 -2.58 -14.14
N ASP A 358 8.30 -1.90 -15.04
CA ASP A 358 8.53 -1.94 -16.48
C ASP A 358 7.96 -0.68 -17.14
N ASP A 359 8.76 0.00 -17.93
CA ASP A 359 8.37 1.27 -18.55
C ASP A 359 7.25 1.12 -19.59
N ALA A 360 7.23 0.02 -20.35
CA ALA A 360 6.18 -0.22 -21.34
C ALA A 360 4.85 -0.49 -20.64
N GLN A 361 4.85 -1.29 -19.57
CA GLN A 361 3.68 -1.54 -18.74
C GLN A 361 3.19 -0.25 -18.05
N ALA A 362 4.11 0.56 -17.52
CA ALA A 362 3.78 1.84 -16.90
C ALA A 362 3.15 2.82 -17.90
N LYS A 363 3.68 2.89 -19.15
CA LYS A 363 3.10 3.69 -20.26
C LYS A 363 1.70 3.19 -20.64
N ALA A 364 1.49 1.87 -20.72
CA ALA A 364 0.20 1.27 -21.01
C ALA A 364 -0.83 1.56 -19.90
N ARG A 365 -0.43 1.49 -18.61
CA ARG A 365 -1.28 1.88 -17.49
C ARG A 365 -1.64 3.37 -17.54
N ALA A 366 -0.70 4.24 -17.83
CA ALA A 366 -0.96 5.67 -18.00
C ALA A 366 -1.92 5.92 -19.20
N GLU A 367 -1.81 5.13 -20.28
CA GLU A 367 -2.75 5.21 -21.41
C GLU A 367 -4.16 4.73 -20.99
N PHE A 368 -4.28 3.70 -20.16
CA PHE A 368 -5.57 3.30 -19.60
C PHE A 368 -6.23 4.44 -18.81
N VAL A 369 -5.49 5.16 -17.95
CA VAL A 369 -6.00 6.34 -17.25
C VAL A 369 -6.46 7.40 -18.23
N ARG A 370 -5.65 7.71 -19.28
CA ARG A 370 -6.05 8.67 -20.32
C ARG A 370 -7.29 8.22 -21.10
N ALA A 371 -7.41 6.91 -21.39
CA ALA A 371 -8.57 6.35 -22.09
C ALA A 371 -9.85 6.49 -21.26
N VAL A 372 -9.76 6.31 -19.94
CA VAL A 372 -10.88 6.60 -19.01
C VAL A 372 -11.21 8.09 -19.02
N ASN A 373 -10.20 8.97 -18.91
CA ASN A 373 -10.42 10.42 -18.90
C ASN A 373 -11.08 10.90 -20.21
N ARG A 374 -10.65 10.41 -21.39
CA ARG A 374 -11.33 10.73 -22.67
C ARG A 374 -12.80 10.30 -22.66
N ALA A 375 -13.09 9.14 -22.12
CA ALA A 375 -14.47 8.66 -22.06
C ALA A 375 -15.32 9.47 -21.07
N VAL A 376 -14.75 9.90 -19.94
CA VAL A 376 -15.40 10.79 -18.96
C VAL A 376 -15.66 12.16 -19.57
N ASP A 377 -14.69 12.71 -20.28
CA ASP A 377 -14.79 14.04 -20.93
C ASP A 377 -15.66 14.04 -22.20
N GLY A 378 -16.18 12.89 -22.65
CA GLY A 378 -16.97 12.77 -23.87
C GLY A 378 -16.18 12.86 -25.18
N ARG A 379 -14.84 12.67 -25.13
CA ARG A 379 -13.90 12.80 -26.26
C ARG A 379 -13.51 11.46 -26.86
#